data_68a9398a8707fdddf0212f40d512ee0b
#
_entry.id   68a9398a8707fdddf0212f40d512ee0b
#
_cell.length_a   1.000
_cell.length_b   1.000
_cell.length_c   1.000
_cell.angle_alpha   90.00
_cell.angle_beta   90.00
_cell.angle_gamma   90.00
#
_symmetry.space_group_name_H-M   'P 1'
#
loop_
_entity.id
_entity.type
_entity.pdbx_description
1 polymer ?
#
loop_
_entity_poly.entity_id
_entity_poly.type
_entity_poly.pdbx_seq_one_letter_code
_entity_poly.pdbx_strand_id
1 'polypeptide(L)'
;MTGFMVNILLILAALLLAVVGMVYFIATSGNRKTLCLRLAVLLCLGGLVHLAWGAYAHHHARSLVPAALRTTALEYNYEDILGIGGPGDNEQILRVFGLESEQAQRISQQGLPYLNALDNNLTWQAGPWPDAAKYDKGKTAKTHIPITDLINSFDAGTDEYRVELDAEQAQLAERMLYSPDSYYTYQRHGVLIISPKEKKLLYIVFD
;
A
#
# COMPACT_ATOMS: atom_id res chain seq x y z
N MET A 1 13.63 -6.54 -21.91
CA MET A 1 13.47 -5.09 -22.17
C MET A 1 12.53 -4.73 -23.32
N THR A 2 12.44 -5.48 -24.40
CA THR A 2 11.57 -5.16 -25.56
C THR A 2 10.08 -5.20 -25.29
N GLY A 3 9.57 -6.13 -24.50
CA GLY A 3 8.12 -6.27 -24.24
C GLY A 3 7.53 -5.12 -23.40
N PHE A 4 8.28 -4.61 -22.43
CA PHE A 4 7.85 -3.50 -21.56
C PHE A 4 7.70 -2.19 -22.35
N MET A 5 8.69 -1.83 -23.16
CA MET A 5 8.64 -0.65 -24.03
C MET A 5 7.47 -0.72 -25.03
N VAL A 6 7.19 -1.91 -25.55
CA VAL A 6 6.04 -2.12 -26.47
C VAL A 6 4.72 -1.88 -25.72
N ASN A 7 4.57 -2.36 -24.48
CA ASN A 7 3.37 -2.11 -23.68
C ASN A 7 3.16 -0.63 -23.36
N ILE A 8 4.22 0.10 -22.99
CA ILE A 8 4.13 1.55 -22.77
C ILE A 8 3.69 2.28 -24.04
N LEU A 9 4.29 1.95 -25.18
CA LEU A 9 3.91 2.56 -26.46
C LEU A 9 2.46 2.28 -26.83
N LEU A 10 1.98 1.07 -26.57
CA LEU A 10 0.57 0.70 -26.81
C LEU A 10 -0.37 1.48 -25.88
N ILE A 11 -0.03 1.65 -24.62
CA ILE A 11 -0.82 2.44 -23.66
C ILE A 11 -0.85 3.90 -24.10
N LEU A 12 0.29 4.49 -24.46
CA LEU A 12 0.37 5.87 -24.93
C LEU A 12 -0.42 6.07 -26.23
N ALA A 13 -0.34 5.13 -27.16
CA ALA A 13 -1.13 5.18 -28.39
C ALA A 13 -2.63 5.08 -28.11
N ALA A 14 -3.05 4.20 -27.21
CA ALA A 14 -4.45 4.07 -26.78
C ALA A 14 -4.96 5.36 -26.12
N LEU A 15 -4.16 5.97 -25.24
CA LEU A 15 -4.49 7.25 -24.61
C LEU A 15 -4.62 8.39 -25.64
N LEU A 16 -3.69 8.46 -26.60
CA LEU A 16 -3.76 9.45 -27.68
C LEU A 16 -5.01 9.29 -28.52
N LEU A 17 -5.34 8.06 -28.92
CA LEU A 17 -6.57 7.76 -29.67
C LEU A 17 -7.83 8.11 -28.87
N ALA A 18 -7.85 7.87 -27.56
CA ALA A 18 -8.95 8.24 -26.69
C ALA A 18 -9.13 9.75 -26.62
N VAL A 19 -8.04 10.52 -26.49
CA VAL A 19 -8.06 11.99 -26.48
C VAL A 19 -8.56 12.55 -27.83
N VAL A 20 -8.02 12.06 -28.94
CA VAL A 20 -8.45 12.45 -30.28
C VAL A 20 -9.93 12.12 -30.49
N GLY A 21 -10.35 10.92 -30.11
CA GLY A 21 -11.76 10.51 -30.17
C GLY A 21 -12.68 11.40 -29.35
N MET A 22 -12.23 11.78 -28.14
CA MET A 22 -12.97 12.70 -27.26
C MET A 22 -13.12 14.11 -27.90
N VAL A 23 -12.00 14.65 -28.42
CA VAL A 23 -12.03 15.96 -29.10
C VAL A 23 -12.95 15.93 -30.31
N TYR A 24 -12.85 14.90 -31.15
CA TYR A 24 -13.73 14.70 -32.29
C TYR A 24 -15.21 14.59 -31.86
N PHE A 25 -15.50 13.80 -30.84
CA PHE A 25 -16.83 13.62 -30.28
C PHE A 25 -17.46 14.93 -29.79
N ILE A 26 -16.67 15.82 -29.19
CA ILE A 26 -17.07 17.13 -28.74
C ILE A 26 -17.25 18.07 -29.96
N ALA A 27 -16.25 18.12 -30.85
CA ALA A 27 -16.21 19.03 -31.99
C ALA A 27 -17.35 18.79 -32.99
N THR A 28 -17.82 17.54 -33.13
CA THR A 28 -18.95 17.19 -34.03
C THR A 28 -20.33 17.42 -33.42
N SER A 29 -20.43 18.06 -32.27
CA SER A 29 -21.73 18.39 -31.67
C SER A 29 -22.41 19.50 -32.43
N GLY A 30 -23.54 19.19 -33.08
CA GLY A 30 -24.27 20.14 -33.96
C GLY A 30 -25.05 21.23 -33.19
N ASN A 31 -25.31 21.09 -31.91
CA ASN A 31 -25.99 22.04 -31.07
C ASN A 31 -25.60 21.94 -29.59
N ARG A 32 -25.97 22.98 -28.80
CA ARG A 32 -25.63 23.04 -27.37
C ARG A 32 -26.19 21.87 -26.55
N LYS A 33 -27.39 21.37 -26.88
CA LYS A 33 -28.00 20.24 -26.15
C LYS A 33 -27.21 18.96 -26.36
N THR A 34 -26.77 18.67 -27.58
CA THR A 34 -25.95 17.54 -27.93
C THR A 34 -24.58 17.65 -27.26
N LEU A 35 -23.98 18.84 -27.21
CA LEU A 35 -22.74 19.09 -26.52
C LEU A 35 -22.85 18.79 -25.01
N CYS A 36 -23.87 19.33 -24.34
CA CYS A 36 -24.10 19.08 -22.92
C CYS A 36 -24.30 17.59 -22.62
N LEU A 37 -25.06 16.88 -23.46
CA LEU A 37 -25.27 15.44 -23.30
C LEU A 37 -23.96 14.68 -23.44
N ARG A 38 -23.14 15.00 -24.43
CA ARG A 38 -21.83 14.35 -24.65
C ARG A 38 -20.86 14.60 -23.50
N LEU A 39 -20.82 15.83 -22.97
CA LEU A 39 -20.00 16.14 -21.78
C LEU A 39 -20.49 15.38 -20.55
N ALA A 40 -21.81 15.28 -20.35
CA ALA A 40 -22.37 14.51 -19.25
C ALA A 40 -21.97 13.03 -19.33
N VAL A 41 -22.04 12.43 -20.54
CA VAL A 41 -21.60 11.04 -20.76
C VAL A 41 -20.12 10.87 -20.44
N LEU A 42 -19.25 11.79 -20.89
CA LEU A 42 -17.81 11.72 -20.60
C LEU A 42 -17.52 11.86 -19.12
N LEU A 43 -18.21 12.74 -18.40
CA LEU A 43 -18.08 12.87 -16.95
C LEU A 43 -18.53 11.60 -16.21
N CYS A 44 -19.65 11.01 -16.64
CA CYS A 44 -20.11 9.74 -16.07
C CYS A 44 -19.10 8.61 -16.32
N LEU A 45 -18.56 8.49 -17.53
CA LEU A 45 -17.55 7.49 -17.86
C LEU A 45 -16.25 7.70 -17.04
N GLY A 46 -15.78 8.94 -16.93
CA GLY A 46 -14.64 9.30 -16.09
C GLY A 46 -14.87 8.94 -14.62
N GLY A 47 -16.06 9.23 -14.11
CA GLY A 47 -16.46 8.84 -12.75
C GLY A 47 -16.47 7.33 -12.55
N LEU A 48 -17.01 6.57 -13.50
CA LEU A 48 -17.00 5.10 -13.45
C LEU A 48 -15.59 4.52 -13.49
N VAL A 49 -14.72 5.05 -14.34
CA VAL A 49 -13.30 4.63 -14.38
C VAL A 49 -12.60 4.92 -13.07
N HIS A 50 -12.82 6.11 -12.50
CA HIS A 50 -12.25 6.47 -11.20
C HIS A 50 -12.71 5.53 -10.07
N LEU A 51 -14.03 5.24 -10.03
CA LEU A 51 -14.58 4.29 -9.05
C LEU A 51 -14.02 2.86 -9.24
N ALA A 52 -13.93 2.40 -10.49
CA ALA A 52 -13.37 1.10 -10.82
C ALA A 52 -11.89 1.00 -10.42
N TRP A 53 -11.11 2.05 -10.67
CA TRP A 53 -9.72 2.13 -10.26
C TRP A 53 -9.57 2.10 -8.73
N GLY A 54 -10.38 2.89 -8.00
CA GLY A 54 -10.38 2.86 -6.54
C GLY A 54 -10.73 1.49 -5.97
N ALA A 55 -11.74 0.82 -6.55
CA ALA A 55 -12.12 -0.53 -6.16
C ALA A 55 -11.00 -1.55 -6.45
N TYR A 56 -10.34 -1.45 -7.60
CA TYR A 56 -9.20 -2.28 -7.97
C TYR A 56 -8.01 -2.08 -7.01
N ALA A 57 -7.61 -0.84 -6.76
CA ALA A 57 -6.51 -0.52 -5.86
C ALA A 57 -6.79 -1.03 -4.43
N HIS A 58 -8.03 -0.85 -3.94
CA HIS A 58 -8.44 -1.37 -2.64
C HIS A 58 -8.40 -2.90 -2.60
N HIS A 59 -8.90 -3.57 -3.63
CA HIS A 59 -8.85 -5.02 -3.73
C HIS A 59 -7.42 -5.54 -3.79
N HIS A 60 -6.57 -4.89 -4.60
CA HIS A 60 -5.15 -5.24 -4.70
C HIS A 60 -4.43 -5.06 -3.36
N ALA A 61 -4.60 -3.91 -2.70
CA ALA A 61 -4.02 -3.69 -1.38
C ALA A 61 -4.43 -4.76 -0.36
N ARG A 62 -5.71 -5.18 -0.38
CA ARG A 62 -6.23 -6.21 0.50
C ARG A 62 -5.74 -7.62 0.17
N SER A 63 -5.43 -7.91 -1.09
CA SER A 63 -4.91 -9.21 -1.50
C SER A 63 -3.54 -9.55 -0.91
N LEU A 64 -2.81 -8.55 -0.43
CA LEU A 64 -1.52 -8.72 0.26
C LEU A 64 -1.68 -9.12 1.73
N VAL A 65 -2.90 -8.99 2.28
CA VAL A 65 -3.22 -9.42 3.64
C VAL A 65 -3.77 -10.84 3.59
N PRO A 66 -3.31 -11.75 4.46
CA PRO A 66 -3.85 -13.10 4.54
C PRO A 66 -5.37 -13.09 4.68
N ALA A 67 -6.07 -13.88 3.85
CA ALA A 67 -7.53 -13.89 3.80
C ALA A 67 -8.18 -14.29 5.15
N ALA A 68 -7.44 -15.03 5.98
CA ALA A 68 -7.88 -15.42 7.33
C ALA A 68 -7.88 -14.23 8.33
N LEU A 69 -7.18 -13.15 8.02
CA LEU A 69 -7.20 -11.92 8.79
C LEU A 69 -8.37 -11.03 8.33
N ARG A 70 -9.35 -10.88 9.21
CA ARG A 70 -10.53 -10.06 8.94
C ARG A 70 -10.21 -8.59 9.16
N THR A 71 -9.86 -7.92 8.07
CA THR A 71 -9.65 -6.48 8.05
C THR A 71 -10.93 -5.74 7.68
N THR A 72 -11.14 -4.56 8.25
CA THR A 72 -12.31 -3.72 7.97
C THR A 72 -12.05 -2.85 6.73
N ALA A 73 -11.24 -1.82 6.86
CA ALA A 73 -10.93 -0.88 5.80
C ALA A 73 -9.42 -0.68 5.67
N LEU A 74 -8.98 -0.27 4.49
CA LEU A 74 -7.67 0.34 4.28
C LEU A 74 -7.80 1.80 4.74
N GLU A 75 -7.17 2.12 5.87
CA GLU A 75 -7.29 3.44 6.50
C GLU A 75 -6.20 4.39 6.05
N TYR A 76 -5.03 3.84 5.72
CA TYR A 76 -3.92 4.60 5.18
C TYR A 76 -3.18 3.80 4.12
N ASN A 77 -2.80 4.46 3.05
CA ASN A 77 -2.00 3.89 1.98
C ASN A 77 -0.95 4.90 1.55
N TYR A 78 0.29 4.60 1.87
CA TYR A 78 1.45 5.24 1.29
C TYR A 78 2.11 4.22 0.37
N GLU A 79 2.35 4.62 -0.85
CA GLU A 79 2.98 3.81 -1.89
C GLU A 79 3.86 4.73 -2.72
N ASP A 80 5.14 4.49 -2.66
CA ASP A 80 6.13 5.15 -3.52
C ASP A 80 6.86 4.07 -4.30
N ILE A 81 6.79 4.20 -5.61
CA ILE A 81 7.44 3.30 -6.55
C ILE A 81 8.56 4.09 -7.20
N LEU A 82 9.77 3.89 -6.71
CA LEU A 82 10.97 4.50 -7.26
C LEU A 82 11.35 3.78 -8.56
N GLY A 83 10.98 4.39 -9.68
CA GLY A 83 11.27 3.83 -11.00
C GLY A 83 10.07 3.86 -11.94
N ILE A 84 10.10 3.03 -12.99
CA ILE A 84 9.05 2.99 -14.03
C ILE A 84 8.01 1.87 -13.72
N GLY A 85 8.03 1.28 -12.53
CA GLY A 85 7.13 0.20 -12.13
C GLY A 85 7.45 -1.15 -12.80
N GLY A 86 8.73 -1.46 -12.96
CA GLY A 86 9.22 -2.71 -13.54
C GLY A 86 9.84 -3.67 -12.51
N PRO A 87 10.11 -4.91 -12.88
CA PRO A 87 10.82 -5.84 -12.01
C PRO A 87 12.20 -5.30 -11.62
N GLY A 88 12.43 -5.07 -10.33
CA GLY A 88 13.66 -4.49 -9.79
C GLY A 88 13.56 -3.00 -9.47
N ASP A 89 12.38 -2.39 -9.59
CA ASP A 89 12.13 -1.07 -9.04
C ASP A 89 11.90 -1.20 -7.53
N ASN A 90 12.47 -0.26 -6.77
CA ASN A 90 12.28 -0.24 -5.32
C ASN A 90 10.85 0.18 -5.00
N GLU A 91 10.15 -0.63 -4.24
CA GLU A 91 8.80 -0.33 -3.75
C GLU A 91 8.87 -0.04 -2.26
N GLN A 92 8.39 1.14 -1.88
CA GLN A 92 8.21 1.52 -0.49
C GLN A 92 6.72 1.63 -0.21
N ILE A 93 6.21 0.74 0.61
CA ILE A 93 4.78 0.68 0.91
C ILE A 93 4.59 0.68 2.41
N LEU A 94 3.69 1.55 2.88
CA LEU A 94 3.15 1.53 4.23
C LEU A 94 1.62 1.53 4.14
N ARG A 95 0.99 0.43 4.55
CA ARG A 95 -0.47 0.32 4.56
C ARG A 95 -0.97 0.01 5.96
N VAL A 96 -2.00 0.72 6.37
CA VAL A 96 -2.67 0.51 7.64
C VAL A 96 -4.09 0.04 7.38
N PHE A 97 -4.43 -1.13 7.91
CA PHE A 97 -5.78 -1.67 7.84
C PHE A 97 -6.40 -1.69 9.24
N GLY A 98 -7.69 -1.41 9.32
CA GLY A 98 -8.46 -1.71 10.52
C GLY A 98 -8.60 -3.22 10.70
N LEU A 99 -8.55 -3.69 11.94
CA LEU A 99 -8.80 -5.08 12.32
C LEU A 99 -10.19 -5.20 12.97
N GLU A 100 -10.96 -6.23 12.60
CA GLU A 100 -12.24 -6.48 13.25
C GLU A 100 -12.07 -6.65 14.76
N SER A 101 -12.94 -5.99 15.53
CA SER A 101 -12.84 -5.98 17.00
C SER A 101 -12.88 -7.39 17.61
N GLU A 102 -13.70 -8.28 17.06
CA GLU A 102 -13.77 -9.68 17.51
C GLU A 102 -12.43 -10.40 17.27
N GLN A 103 -11.83 -10.19 16.10
CA GLN A 103 -10.55 -10.81 15.79
C GLN A 103 -9.43 -10.23 16.64
N ALA A 104 -9.39 -8.90 16.84
CA ALA A 104 -8.44 -8.25 17.73
C ALA A 104 -8.53 -8.82 19.16
N GLN A 105 -9.75 -9.04 19.66
CA GLN A 105 -9.98 -9.63 20.97
C GLN A 105 -9.47 -11.08 21.04
N ARG A 106 -9.74 -11.90 20.02
CA ARG A 106 -9.23 -13.27 19.94
C ARG A 106 -7.71 -13.33 19.93
N ILE A 107 -7.08 -12.45 19.15
CA ILE A 107 -5.61 -12.35 19.08
C ILE A 107 -5.05 -11.93 20.45
N SER A 108 -5.67 -10.95 21.10
CA SER A 108 -5.26 -10.52 22.45
C SER A 108 -5.36 -11.64 23.51
N GLN A 109 -6.37 -12.50 23.40
CA GLN A 109 -6.60 -13.59 24.36
C GLN A 109 -5.75 -14.84 24.11
N GLN A 110 -5.55 -15.19 22.83
CA GLN A 110 -4.95 -16.47 22.43
C GLN A 110 -3.55 -16.32 21.83
N GLY A 111 -3.17 -15.11 21.40
CA GLY A 111 -1.83 -14.79 20.94
C GLY A 111 -1.34 -15.63 19.74
N LEU A 112 -0.08 -16.01 19.80
CA LEU A 112 0.60 -16.77 18.74
C LEU A 112 -0.08 -18.09 18.35
N PRO A 113 -0.62 -18.90 19.29
CA PRO A 113 -1.32 -20.12 18.93
C PRO A 113 -2.49 -19.87 17.97
N TYR A 114 -3.27 -18.82 18.20
CA TYR A 114 -4.36 -18.44 17.31
C TYR A 114 -3.87 -17.95 15.96
N LEU A 115 -2.88 -17.05 15.94
CA LEU A 115 -2.33 -16.49 14.71
C LEU A 115 -1.70 -17.56 13.80
N ASN A 116 -0.91 -18.47 14.37
CA ASN A 116 -0.29 -19.56 13.62
C ASN A 116 -1.29 -20.63 13.16
N ALA A 117 -2.46 -20.73 13.79
CA ALA A 117 -3.52 -21.60 13.34
C ALA A 117 -4.37 -21.00 12.20
N LEU A 118 -4.32 -19.67 11.98
CA LEU A 118 -5.08 -19.01 10.93
C LEU A 118 -4.54 -19.30 9.53
N ASP A 119 -3.23 -19.36 9.38
CA ASP A 119 -2.56 -19.62 8.10
C ASP A 119 -1.26 -20.39 8.34
N ASN A 120 -1.23 -21.63 7.87
CA ASN A 120 -0.07 -22.52 8.03
C ASN A 120 1.15 -22.09 7.19
N ASN A 121 0.98 -21.18 6.26
CA ASN A 121 2.08 -20.65 5.44
C ASN A 121 2.83 -19.50 6.12
N LEU A 122 2.28 -18.96 7.21
CA LEU A 122 2.87 -17.85 7.95
C LEU A 122 3.32 -18.30 9.34
N THR A 123 4.48 -17.82 9.74
CA THR A 123 5.00 -18.03 11.10
C THR A 123 5.01 -16.70 11.83
N TRP A 124 4.07 -16.51 12.72
CA TRP A 124 3.97 -15.32 13.56
C TRP A 124 4.92 -15.37 14.73
N GLN A 125 5.44 -14.21 15.10
CA GLN A 125 6.35 -14.02 16.22
C GLN A 125 5.81 -12.90 17.12
N ALA A 126 6.16 -12.98 18.42
CA ALA A 126 5.82 -11.90 19.35
C ALA A 126 6.73 -10.68 19.13
N GLY A 127 6.16 -9.48 19.27
CA GLY A 127 6.90 -8.23 19.21
C GLY A 127 7.83 -8.01 20.40
N PRO A 128 8.59 -6.93 20.37
CA PRO A 128 8.72 -5.96 19.28
C PRO A 128 9.44 -6.53 18.06
N TRP A 129 9.23 -5.92 16.89
CA TRP A 129 9.92 -6.34 15.67
C TRP A 129 11.43 -6.07 15.75
N PRO A 130 12.29 -7.11 15.70
CA PRO A 130 13.71 -6.96 16.02
C PRO A 130 14.52 -6.30 14.91
N ASP A 131 14.04 -6.36 13.66
CA ASP A 131 14.83 -5.90 12.52
C ASP A 131 14.84 -4.38 12.39
N ALA A 132 13.91 -3.67 13.02
CA ALA A 132 13.97 -2.22 13.12
C ALA A 132 15.32 -1.71 13.70
N ALA A 133 15.99 -2.52 14.54
CA ALA A 133 17.29 -2.19 15.10
C ALA A 133 18.46 -2.56 14.19
N LYS A 134 18.30 -3.46 13.22
CA LYS A 134 19.38 -3.97 12.37
C LYS A 134 19.72 -3.06 11.19
N TYR A 135 18.80 -2.21 10.78
CA TYR A 135 18.96 -1.36 9.60
C TYR A 135 19.73 -0.07 9.84
N ASP A 136 20.22 0.17 11.08
CA ASP A 136 21.13 1.26 11.36
C ASP A 136 22.55 0.90 10.85
N LYS A 137 22.81 1.17 9.55
CA LYS A 137 24.11 0.96 8.91
C LYS A 137 25.20 1.77 9.64
N GLY A 138 25.74 1.20 10.72
CA GLY A 138 27.01 1.67 11.30
C GLY A 138 26.92 2.83 12.31
N LYS A 139 25.73 3.24 12.73
CA LYS A 139 25.57 4.19 13.84
C LYS A 139 25.17 3.41 15.10
N THR A 140 25.82 3.73 16.20
CA THR A 140 25.56 3.19 17.55
C THR A 140 24.12 2.80 17.76
N ALA A 141 23.88 1.54 18.15
CA ALA A 141 22.58 0.91 18.34
C ALA A 141 21.56 1.88 18.97
N LYS A 142 20.80 2.59 18.12
CA LYS A 142 19.61 3.29 18.57
C LYS A 142 18.56 2.22 18.82
N THR A 143 18.07 2.17 20.03
CA THR A 143 16.99 1.27 20.44
C THR A 143 15.65 1.62 19.78
N HIS A 144 15.59 2.72 19.05
CA HIS A 144 14.38 3.22 18.39
C HIS A 144 14.77 4.02 17.13
N ILE A 145 14.36 3.54 15.97
CA ILE A 145 14.52 4.21 14.68
C ILE A 145 13.13 4.72 14.25
N PRO A 146 12.95 6.02 13.99
CA PRO A 146 11.69 6.51 13.43
C PRO A 146 11.29 5.74 12.16
N ILE A 147 10.01 5.47 11.99
CA ILE A 147 9.52 4.70 10.81
C ILE A 147 9.90 5.37 9.49
N THR A 148 9.93 6.69 9.45
CA THR A 148 10.38 7.46 8.30
C THR A 148 11.86 7.22 7.99
N ASP A 149 12.71 7.17 9.02
CA ASP A 149 14.13 6.87 8.86
C ASP A 149 14.34 5.41 8.45
N LEU A 150 13.50 4.51 8.97
CA LEU A 150 13.50 3.10 8.60
C LEU A 150 13.18 2.94 7.11
N ILE A 151 12.08 3.51 6.64
CA ILE A 151 11.69 3.45 5.23
C ILE A 151 12.76 4.10 4.34
N ASN A 152 13.28 5.27 4.71
CA ASN A 152 14.32 5.97 3.98
C ASN A 152 15.69 5.25 4.00
N SER A 153 15.94 4.36 4.98
CA SER A 153 17.22 3.63 5.07
C SER A 153 17.39 2.57 3.99
N PHE A 154 16.32 2.17 3.34
CA PHE A 154 16.35 1.21 2.23
C PHE A 154 16.69 1.88 0.90
N ASP A 155 16.49 3.19 0.79
CA ASP A 155 16.94 3.96 -0.38
C ASP A 155 18.43 4.35 -0.22
N ALA A 156 19.32 3.47 -0.65
CA ALA A 156 20.76 3.61 -0.47
C ALA A 156 21.42 4.60 -1.45
N GLY A 157 20.67 5.41 -2.20
CA GLY A 157 21.24 6.09 -3.36
C GLY A 157 21.11 7.60 -3.43
N THR A 158 20.07 8.22 -2.94
CA THR A 158 19.88 9.66 -3.19
C THR A 158 19.23 10.34 -1.98
N ASP A 159 19.87 11.36 -1.45
CA ASP A 159 19.28 12.30 -0.44
C ASP A 159 18.05 13.08 -0.99
N GLU A 160 17.65 12.81 -2.21
CA GLU A 160 16.67 13.59 -2.98
C GLU A 160 15.22 13.14 -2.73
N TYR A 161 15.01 11.91 -2.27
CA TYR A 161 13.67 11.36 -2.05
C TYR A 161 13.51 10.96 -0.58
N ARG A 162 12.96 11.87 0.21
CA ARG A 162 12.55 11.55 1.58
C ARG A 162 11.08 11.25 1.61
N VAL A 163 10.75 10.07 2.12
CA VAL A 163 9.38 9.70 2.43
C VAL A 163 8.80 10.63 3.48
N GLU A 164 7.73 11.32 3.15
CA GLU A 164 6.94 12.12 4.10
C GLU A 164 5.66 11.35 4.44
N LEU A 165 5.68 10.68 5.58
CA LEU A 165 4.48 10.06 6.12
C LEU A 165 3.65 11.07 6.90
N ASP A 166 2.34 10.86 6.90
CA ASP A 166 1.47 11.55 7.85
C ASP A 166 1.94 11.29 9.28
N ALA A 167 2.05 12.36 10.09
CA ALA A 167 2.65 12.29 11.43
C ALA A 167 1.87 11.35 12.38
N GLU A 168 0.55 11.29 12.27
CA GLU A 168 -0.29 10.41 13.08
C GLU A 168 -0.05 8.94 12.68
N GLN A 169 0.04 8.66 11.39
CA GLN A 169 0.29 7.32 10.87
C GLN A 169 1.71 6.85 11.17
N ALA A 170 2.69 7.74 11.08
CA ALA A 170 4.06 7.44 11.49
C ALA A 170 4.14 7.04 12.97
N GLN A 171 3.51 7.82 13.86
CA GLN A 171 3.45 7.51 15.29
C GLN A 171 2.69 6.21 15.58
N LEU A 172 1.60 5.93 14.86
CA LEU A 172 0.87 4.67 14.97
C LEU A 172 1.77 3.49 14.58
N ALA A 173 2.44 3.58 13.44
CA ALA A 173 3.34 2.55 12.96
C ALA A 173 4.47 2.28 13.97
N GLU A 174 5.08 3.34 14.52
CA GLU A 174 6.11 3.21 15.56
C GLU A 174 5.59 2.51 16.81
N ARG A 175 4.41 2.92 17.32
CA ARG A 175 3.80 2.22 18.46
C ARG A 175 3.60 0.74 18.20
N MET A 176 3.19 0.37 16.98
CA MET A 176 2.99 -1.03 16.61
C MET A 176 4.30 -1.80 16.48
N LEU A 177 5.31 -1.20 15.83
CA LEU A 177 6.63 -1.80 15.61
C LEU A 177 7.35 -2.15 16.92
N TYR A 178 7.30 -1.23 17.88
CA TYR A 178 8.05 -1.33 19.13
C TYR A 178 7.24 -1.85 20.32
N SER A 179 5.96 -2.19 20.09
CA SER A 179 5.13 -2.76 21.16
C SER A 179 5.48 -4.22 21.46
N PRO A 180 5.68 -4.60 22.72
CA PRO A 180 5.80 -6.01 23.09
C PRO A 180 4.48 -6.79 22.91
N ASP A 181 3.34 -6.07 22.84
CA ASP A 181 2.01 -6.65 22.66
C ASP A 181 1.60 -6.76 21.18
N SER A 182 2.52 -6.49 20.26
CA SER A 182 2.33 -6.69 18.84
C SER A 182 2.81 -8.09 18.40
N TYR A 183 2.37 -8.48 17.22
CA TYR A 183 2.81 -9.71 16.55
C TYR A 183 3.25 -9.37 15.14
N TYR A 184 4.28 -10.04 14.62
CA TYR A 184 4.77 -9.81 13.28
C TYR A 184 5.03 -11.10 12.53
N THR A 185 4.99 -11.04 11.21
CA THR A 185 5.39 -12.13 10.32
C THR A 185 5.99 -11.56 9.04
N TYR A 186 6.95 -12.27 8.49
CA TYR A 186 7.54 -11.90 7.21
C TYR A 186 6.72 -12.47 6.05
N GLN A 187 6.58 -11.69 5.02
CA GLN A 187 6.10 -12.09 3.72
C GLN A 187 7.20 -11.93 2.67
N ARG A 188 6.92 -12.38 1.44
CA ARG A 188 7.91 -12.39 0.36
C ARG A 188 8.59 -11.03 0.15
N HIS A 189 7.87 -9.93 0.28
CA HIS A 189 8.34 -8.58 -0.03
C HIS A 189 8.22 -7.61 1.15
N GLY A 190 7.91 -8.09 2.36
CA GLY A 190 7.73 -7.16 3.47
C GLY A 190 7.37 -7.84 4.78
N VAL A 191 6.86 -7.05 5.70
CA VAL A 191 6.44 -7.49 7.01
C VAL A 191 5.00 -7.08 7.30
N LEU A 192 4.24 -8.01 7.91
CA LEU A 192 2.94 -7.73 8.51
C LEU A 192 3.10 -7.60 10.01
N ILE A 193 2.48 -6.59 10.59
CA ILE A 193 2.49 -6.35 12.03
C ILE A 193 1.05 -6.15 12.50
N ILE A 194 0.66 -6.89 13.53
CA ILE A 194 -0.67 -6.77 14.14
C ILE A 194 -0.53 -6.22 15.54
N SER A 195 -1.30 -5.19 15.84
CA SER A 195 -1.53 -4.71 17.21
C SER A 195 -2.99 -4.91 17.59
N PRO A 196 -3.32 -5.89 18.42
CA PRO A 196 -4.67 -6.08 18.93
C PRO A 196 -5.17 -4.89 19.73
N LYS A 197 -4.26 -4.20 20.44
CA LYS A 197 -4.54 -3.02 21.24
C LYS A 197 -4.99 -1.83 20.39
N GLU A 198 -4.28 -1.56 19.31
CA GLU A 198 -4.62 -0.50 18.36
C GLU A 198 -5.76 -0.93 17.41
N LYS A 199 -6.09 -2.21 17.37
CA LYS A 199 -7.01 -2.84 16.40
C LYS A 199 -6.59 -2.57 14.96
N LYS A 200 -5.30 -2.67 14.69
CA LYS A 200 -4.70 -2.37 13.39
C LYS A 200 -3.79 -3.49 12.92
N LEU A 201 -3.72 -3.57 11.60
CA LEU A 201 -2.74 -4.34 10.87
C LEU A 201 -1.93 -3.39 10.01
N LEU A 202 -0.62 -3.46 10.12
CA LEU A 202 0.35 -2.70 9.37
C LEU A 202 1.03 -3.63 8.36
N TYR A 203 1.12 -3.21 7.11
CA TYR A 203 1.90 -3.87 6.07
C TYR A 203 2.98 -2.93 5.56
N ILE A 204 4.21 -3.36 5.67
CA ILE A 204 5.38 -2.59 5.25
C ILE A 204 6.14 -3.40 4.21
N VAL A 205 6.45 -2.79 3.07
CA VAL A 205 7.32 -3.34 2.03
C VAL A 205 8.60 -2.55 1.98
N PHE A 206 9.69 -3.29 1.84
CA PHE A 206 11.03 -2.80 1.64
C PHE A 206 11.64 -3.64 0.51
N ASP A 207 11.69 -3.16 -0.68
CA ASP A 207 12.35 -3.89 -1.79
C ASP A 207 13.36 -3.00 -2.51
#